data_d70fc2cb8ae3acdcf99ef692d5fd10c3
#
_entry.id   d70fc2cb8ae3acdcf99ef692d5fd10c3
#
_cell.length_a   1.000
_cell.length_b   1.000
_cell.length_c   1.000
_cell.angle_alpha   90.00
_cell.angle_beta   90.00
_cell.angle_gamma   90.00
#
_symmetry.space_group_name_H-M   'P 1'
#
loop_
_entity.id
_entity.type
_entity.pdbx_description
1 polymer ?
#
loop_
_entity_poly.entity_id
_entity_poly.type
_entity_poly.pdbx_seq_one_letter_code
_entity_poly.pdbx_strand_id
1 'polypeptide(L)'
;MLRLGIISDPHIALPETIPTDYPPIFLYGVSIPAFEAAVTDLLDRGIDALLIPGDLTRDGEVVNHQWLQAYLATVPVPCYVIPGNHDVPQLRAGGDRIGWAEFPHYYTHAGYRSRTAHYYVTQLSERVQLIALNSNQFSNSGKQLGELDDPQLRWLQEVLAQPFAGLRLVMVHHNLLEHWPQQGLSPMGERYLLKNRLALQQLLQTAGVSLVLTGHLHVQDIAYADGVFDLTTGSLVSYPHPYRCLTLREDGAGQWQVQVESFRIQSLAAYPNLAEESRAWMLQRGAGFMARFLMLPPFNLPESQAVTLAKPLSTLWPEIAQGDTHVTLPALPPPLDGYFAQFNHCPPPQFPQLQDNNTTFVLG
;
A
#
# COMPACT_ATOMS: atom_id res chain seq x y z
N MET A 1 -11.57 -17.43 13.78
CA MET A 1 -10.95 -16.10 13.95
C MET A 1 -9.53 -16.19 13.44
N LEU A 2 -9.10 -15.25 12.58
CA LEU A 2 -7.75 -15.16 12.03
C LEU A 2 -7.26 -13.72 12.19
N ARG A 3 -6.03 -13.52 12.65
CA ARG A 3 -5.41 -12.20 12.83
C ARG A 3 -4.25 -12.04 11.87
N LEU A 4 -4.30 -10.99 11.05
CA LEU A 4 -3.30 -10.70 10.03
C LEU A 4 -2.59 -9.38 10.35
N GLY A 5 -1.27 -9.42 10.48
CA GLY A 5 -0.45 -8.22 10.51
C GLY A 5 -0.23 -7.71 9.08
N ILE A 6 -0.31 -6.39 8.87
CA ILE A 6 -0.02 -5.75 7.57
C ILE A 6 1.00 -4.65 7.79
N ILE A 7 2.11 -4.76 7.08
CA ILE A 7 3.14 -3.72 6.97
C ILE A 7 3.31 -3.44 5.48
N SER A 8 3.06 -2.21 5.04
CA SER A 8 3.24 -1.84 3.63
C SER A 8 4.41 -0.90 3.44
N ASP A 9 5.02 -1.00 2.27
CA ASP A 9 6.04 -0.07 1.80
C ASP A 9 7.14 0.17 2.87
N PRO A 10 7.75 -0.90 3.42
CA PRO A 10 8.80 -0.76 4.43
C PRO A 10 10.09 -0.19 3.85
N HIS A 11 10.29 -0.25 2.54
CA HIS A 11 11.45 0.29 1.83
C HIS A 11 12.77 0.02 2.57
N ILE A 12 12.99 -1.22 2.95
CA ILE A 12 14.20 -1.63 3.67
C ILE A 12 15.44 -1.09 2.98
N ALA A 13 16.26 -0.37 3.73
CA ALA A 13 17.47 0.26 3.26
C ALA A 13 18.60 0.08 4.27
N LEU A 14 19.62 -0.67 3.89
CA LEU A 14 20.87 -0.68 4.63
C LEU A 14 21.58 0.67 4.48
N PRO A 15 22.34 1.14 5.49
CA PRO A 15 22.95 2.47 5.47
C PRO A 15 23.74 2.80 4.19
N GLU A 16 24.47 1.82 3.67
CA GLU A 16 25.28 1.94 2.45
C GLU A 16 24.45 2.08 1.17
N THR A 17 23.14 1.75 1.21
CA THR A 17 22.26 1.88 0.05
C THR A 17 21.50 3.22 0.03
N ILE A 18 21.59 4.01 1.11
CA ILE A 18 20.90 5.29 1.20
C ILE A 18 21.73 6.37 0.49
N PRO A 19 21.18 7.06 -0.54
CA PRO A 19 21.89 8.13 -1.23
C PRO A 19 22.25 9.29 -0.29
N THR A 20 23.50 9.75 -0.36
CA THR A 20 24.02 10.83 0.47
C THR A 20 23.96 12.21 -0.20
N ASP A 21 23.93 12.23 -1.50
CA ASP A 21 24.06 13.45 -2.36
C ASP A 21 22.70 14.09 -2.67
N TYR A 22 21.63 13.44 -2.26
CA TYR A 22 20.26 13.87 -2.53
C TYR A 22 19.38 13.68 -1.29
N PRO A 23 18.66 14.67 -0.81
CA PRO A 23 17.77 14.49 0.31
C PRO A 23 16.69 13.46 -0.07
N PRO A 24 16.60 12.33 0.63
CA PRO A 24 15.67 11.27 0.27
C PRO A 24 14.22 11.77 0.36
N ILE A 25 13.33 11.20 -0.47
CA ILE A 25 11.90 11.51 -0.42
C ILE A 25 11.31 10.96 0.88
N PHE A 26 11.79 9.81 1.35
CA PHE A 26 11.36 9.11 2.54
C PHE A 26 12.48 9.01 3.57
N LEU A 27 12.12 8.74 4.83
CA LEU A 27 13.08 8.57 5.92
C LEU A 27 13.67 7.15 5.91
N TYR A 28 14.42 6.80 4.89
CA TYR A 28 14.96 5.43 4.71
C TYR A 28 15.80 4.93 5.90
N GLY A 29 16.46 5.83 6.62
CA GLY A 29 17.24 5.46 7.81
C GLY A 29 16.42 4.86 8.96
N VAL A 30 15.08 5.03 8.95
CA VAL A 30 14.21 4.41 9.97
C VAL A 30 13.68 3.05 9.53
N SER A 31 13.87 2.63 8.27
CA SER A 31 13.21 1.47 7.68
C SER A 31 13.40 0.19 8.49
N ILE A 32 14.64 -0.17 8.78
CA ILE A 32 14.96 -1.38 9.55
C ILE A 32 14.43 -1.31 10.98
N PRO A 33 14.80 -0.31 11.81
CA PRO A 33 14.31 -0.28 13.19
C PRO A 33 12.79 -0.09 13.30
N ALA A 34 12.13 0.58 12.34
CA ALA A 34 10.68 0.67 12.33
C ALA A 34 10.03 -0.66 11.95
N PHE A 35 10.62 -1.40 11.00
CA PHE A 35 10.14 -2.72 10.59
C PHE A 35 10.25 -3.72 11.74
N GLU A 36 11.39 -3.78 12.42
CA GLU A 36 11.60 -4.64 13.58
C GLU A 36 10.62 -4.33 14.72
N ALA A 37 10.39 -3.04 15.00
CA ALA A 37 9.45 -2.62 16.03
C ALA A 37 8.00 -2.97 15.65
N ALA A 38 7.58 -2.76 14.41
CA ALA A 38 6.24 -3.09 13.93
C ALA A 38 5.99 -4.60 13.96
N VAL A 39 6.97 -5.42 13.52
CA VAL A 39 6.85 -6.88 13.58
C VAL A 39 6.75 -7.35 15.02
N THR A 40 7.57 -6.83 15.93
CA THR A 40 7.52 -7.18 17.36
C THR A 40 6.16 -6.87 17.94
N ASP A 41 5.62 -5.66 17.76
CA ASP A 41 4.30 -5.30 18.29
C ASP A 41 3.18 -6.16 17.69
N LEU A 42 3.23 -6.48 16.40
CA LEU A 42 2.26 -7.38 15.77
C LEU A 42 2.31 -8.80 16.33
N LEU A 43 3.51 -9.33 16.58
CA LEU A 43 3.69 -10.64 17.23
C LEU A 43 3.14 -10.64 18.66
N ASP A 44 3.40 -9.60 19.44
CA ASP A 44 2.86 -9.43 20.78
C ASP A 44 1.32 -9.35 20.80
N ARG A 45 0.72 -8.84 19.72
CA ARG A 45 -0.73 -8.84 19.48
C ARG A 45 -1.27 -10.20 19.06
N GLY A 46 -0.40 -11.17 18.80
CA GLY A 46 -0.79 -12.54 18.44
C GLY A 46 -1.34 -12.65 17.03
N ILE A 47 -0.66 -12.10 16.04
CA ILE A 47 -0.99 -12.33 14.63
C ILE A 47 -0.72 -13.77 14.23
N ASP A 48 -1.53 -14.30 13.31
CA ASP A 48 -1.38 -15.65 12.73
C ASP A 48 -0.52 -15.64 11.47
N ALA A 49 -0.43 -14.49 10.79
CA ALA A 49 0.40 -14.30 9.60
C ALA A 49 0.75 -12.81 9.41
N LEU A 50 1.87 -12.55 8.72
CA LEU A 50 2.33 -11.22 8.29
C LEU A 50 2.19 -11.08 6.78
N LEU A 51 1.50 -10.02 6.32
CA LEU A 51 1.31 -9.68 4.91
C LEU A 51 2.05 -8.39 4.59
N ILE A 52 2.80 -8.36 3.48
CA ILE A 52 3.54 -7.18 3.05
C ILE A 52 3.22 -6.89 1.57
N PRO A 53 2.31 -5.93 1.29
CA PRO A 53 1.80 -5.67 -0.05
C PRO A 53 2.75 -4.84 -0.94
N GLY A 54 4.04 -5.14 -0.93
CA GLY A 54 5.04 -4.58 -1.85
C GLY A 54 5.88 -3.44 -1.31
N ASP A 55 6.77 -2.93 -2.16
CA ASP A 55 7.80 -1.95 -1.86
C ASP A 55 8.61 -2.32 -0.61
N LEU A 56 9.08 -3.59 -0.64
CA LEU A 56 9.82 -4.24 0.43
C LEU A 56 11.18 -3.58 0.65
N THR A 57 11.82 -3.16 -0.44
CA THR A 57 13.18 -2.60 -0.46
C THR A 57 13.17 -1.19 -1.03
N ARG A 58 14.23 -0.42 -0.74
CA ARG A 58 14.35 0.97 -1.18
C ARG A 58 14.27 1.13 -2.70
N ASP A 59 15.05 0.33 -3.43
CA ASP A 59 15.12 0.44 -4.90
C ASP A 59 15.69 -0.85 -5.54
N GLY A 60 15.31 -2.04 -5.02
CA GLY A 60 15.65 -3.34 -5.58
C GLY A 60 17.08 -3.82 -5.31
N GLU A 61 17.78 -3.24 -4.35
CA GLU A 61 19.16 -3.62 -4.04
C GLU A 61 19.23 -5.05 -3.51
N VAL A 62 20.17 -5.82 -4.06
CA VAL A 62 20.45 -7.21 -3.68
C VAL A 62 20.64 -7.36 -2.17
N VAL A 63 21.41 -6.48 -1.55
CA VAL A 63 21.72 -6.54 -0.11
C VAL A 63 20.50 -6.26 0.75
N ASN A 64 19.58 -5.37 0.32
CA ASN A 64 18.34 -5.08 1.00
C ASN A 64 17.38 -6.27 0.93
N HIS A 65 17.25 -6.92 -0.23
CA HIS A 65 16.49 -8.17 -0.37
C HIS A 65 17.07 -9.30 0.48
N GLN A 66 18.40 -9.45 0.53
CA GLN A 66 19.07 -10.45 1.35
C GLN A 66 18.80 -10.22 2.85
N TRP A 67 18.89 -8.97 3.30
CA TRP A 67 18.59 -8.64 4.68
C TRP A 67 17.14 -9.00 5.04
N LEU A 68 16.18 -8.55 4.21
CA LEU A 68 14.76 -8.79 4.49
C LEU A 68 14.41 -10.28 4.43
N GLN A 69 14.92 -11.01 3.43
CA GLN A 69 14.75 -12.46 3.34
C GLN A 69 15.23 -13.17 4.62
N ALA A 70 16.42 -12.81 5.09
CA ALA A 70 17.00 -13.39 6.29
C ALA A 70 16.16 -13.05 7.54
N TYR A 71 15.71 -11.81 7.66
CA TYR A 71 14.85 -11.38 8.76
C TYR A 71 13.50 -12.12 8.76
N LEU A 72 12.80 -12.17 7.62
CA LEU A 72 11.51 -12.86 7.52
C LEU A 72 11.61 -14.35 7.85
N ALA A 73 12.75 -15.00 7.60
CA ALA A 73 12.99 -16.37 7.99
C ALA A 73 13.07 -16.58 9.53
N THR A 74 13.27 -15.52 10.31
CA THR A 74 13.28 -15.57 11.77
C THR A 74 11.92 -15.29 12.41
N VAL A 75 10.97 -14.77 11.64
CA VAL A 75 9.63 -14.43 12.13
C VAL A 75 8.86 -15.73 12.42
N PRO A 76 8.30 -15.92 13.64
CA PRO A 76 7.71 -17.19 14.06
C PRO A 76 6.34 -17.51 13.44
N VAL A 77 5.78 -16.61 12.64
CA VAL A 77 4.54 -16.80 11.90
C VAL A 77 4.79 -16.77 10.38
N PRO A 78 3.94 -17.41 9.56
CA PRO A 78 4.06 -17.32 8.11
C PRO A 78 4.05 -15.87 7.62
N CYS A 79 5.00 -15.55 6.72
CA CYS A 79 5.07 -14.25 6.04
C CYS A 79 4.68 -14.42 4.58
N TYR A 80 3.98 -13.44 4.02
CA TYR A 80 3.57 -13.42 2.63
C TYR A 80 3.85 -12.05 2.02
N VAL A 81 4.59 -12.02 0.94
CA VAL A 81 5.02 -10.80 0.28
C VAL A 81 4.65 -10.81 -1.20
N ILE A 82 4.49 -9.63 -1.79
CA ILE A 82 4.44 -9.40 -3.23
C ILE A 82 5.43 -8.31 -3.60
N PRO A 83 5.87 -8.19 -4.88
CA PRO A 83 6.70 -7.06 -5.26
C PRO A 83 5.88 -5.79 -5.45
N GLY A 84 6.45 -4.66 -5.02
CA GLY A 84 6.08 -3.35 -5.49
C GLY A 84 7.04 -2.85 -6.59
N ASN A 85 6.84 -1.62 -7.04
CA ASN A 85 7.64 -1.06 -8.11
C ASN A 85 9.07 -0.74 -7.69
N HIS A 86 9.33 -0.49 -6.41
CA HIS A 86 10.67 -0.28 -5.89
C HIS A 86 11.45 -1.57 -5.72
N ASP A 87 10.80 -2.72 -5.59
CA ASP A 87 11.48 -4.00 -5.39
C ASP A 87 12.21 -4.50 -6.62
N VAL A 88 11.67 -4.19 -7.78
CA VAL A 88 12.18 -4.60 -9.08
C VAL A 88 12.10 -3.41 -10.03
N PRO A 89 13.03 -2.45 -9.93
CA PRO A 89 13.00 -1.23 -10.76
C PRO A 89 13.41 -1.47 -12.23
N GLN A 90 13.92 -2.67 -12.54
CA GLN A 90 14.46 -3.02 -13.86
C GLN A 90 14.06 -4.45 -14.27
N LEU A 91 13.85 -4.64 -15.59
CA LEU A 91 13.44 -5.94 -16.13
C LEU A 91 14.53 -7.01 -15.95
N ARG A 92 15.78 -6.65 -16.12
CA ARG A 92 16.93 -7.56 -16.01
C ARG A 92 17.84 -7.13 -14.88
N ALA A 93 18.35 -8.09 -14.13
CA ALA A 93 19.37 -7.83 -13.10
C ALA A 93 20.57 -7.08 -13.68
N GLY A 94 21.10 -6.14 -12.90
CA GLY A 94 22.29 -5.37 -13.30
C GLY A 94 22.73 -4.41 -12.21
N GLY A 95 24.03 -4.22 -12.11
CA GLY A 95 24.63 -3.46 -11.02
C GLY A 95 24.41 -4.17 -9.69
N ASP A 96 23.87 -3.43 -8.73
CA ASP A 96 23.54 -3.88 -7.38
C ASP A 96 22.05 -4.25 -7.18
N ARG A 97 21.25 -4.31 -8.27
CA ARG A 97 19.80 -4.50 -8.24
C ARG A 97 19.37 -5.80 -8.88
N ILE A 98 18.32 -6.39 -8.32
CA ILE A 98 17.69 -7.58 -8.90
C ILE A 98 16.89 -7.23 -10.14
N GLY A 99 16.65 -8.22 -10.99
CA GLY A 99 15.71 -8.15 -12.11
C GLY A 99 14.38 -8.84 -11.79
N TRP A 100 13.42 -8.66 -12.69
CA TRP A 100 12.06 -9.17 -12.52
C TRP A 100 12.00 -10.69 -12.25
N ALA A 101 12.79 -11.47 -12.97
CA ALA A 101 12.81 -12.92 -12.83
C ALA A 101 13.41 -13.42 -11.50
N GLU A 102 14.15 -12.57 -10.78
CA GLU A 102 14.89 -12.98 -9.58
C GLU A 102 14.07 -12.82 -8.29
N PHE A 103 13.07 -11.94 -8.28
CA PHE A 103 12.29 -11.65 -7.08
C PHE A 103 11.76 -12.91 -6.37
N PRO A 104 11.12 -13.89 -7.04
CA PRO A 104 10.63 -15.10 -6.37
C PRO A 104 11.73 -15.94 -5.70
N HIS A 105 12.99 -15.81 -6.14
CA HIS A 105 14.11 -16.55 -5.57
C HIS A 105 14.42 -16.15 -4.13
N TYR A 106 14.25 -14.85 -3.82
CA TYR A 106 14.48 -14.32 -2.48
C TYR A 106 13.38 -14.71 -1.50
N TYR A 107 12.14 -14.90 -1.98
CA TYR A 107 10.97 -15.01 -1.11
C TYR A 107 10.28 -16.38 -1.16
N THR A 108 11.07 -17.45 -1.38
CA THR A 108 10.55 -18.84 -1.37
C THR A 108 9.94 -19.24 -0.02
N HIS A 109 10.34 -18.60 1.08
CA HIS A 109 9.77 -18.80 2.42
C HIS A 109 8.62 -17.83 2.74
N ALA A 110 8.35 -16.87 1.87
CA ALA A 110 7.35 -15.82 2.07
C ALA A 110 6.27 -15.80 0.97
N GLY A 111 5.75 -17.00 0.62
CA GLY A 111 4.64 -17.19 -0.30
C GLY A 111 5.03 -17.85 -1.62
N TYR A 112 6.21 -17.63 -2.15
CA TYR A 112 6.66 -18.14 -3.45
C TYR A 112 7.16 -19.59 -3.34
N ARG A 113 6.30 -20.55 -3.62
CA ARG A 113 6.67 -21.98 -3.62
C ARG A 113 7.50 -22.41 -4.85
N SER A 114 7.54 -21.57 -5.89
CA SER A 114 8.31 -21.76 -7.11
C SER A 114 9.15 -20.53 -7.39
N ARG A 115 10.38 -20.72 -7.85
CA ARG A 115 11.28 -19.63 -8.25
C ARG A 115 10.89 -18.95 -9.57
N THR A 116 9.90 -19.50 -10.28
CA THR A 116 9.44 -18.99 -11.57
C THR A 116 8.02 -18.43 -11.52
N ALA A 117 7.30 -18.60 -10.40
CA ALA A 117 5.96 -18.06 -10.23
C ALA A 117 6.07 -16.63 -9.69
N HIS A 118 5.45 -15.67 -10.37
CA HIS A 118 5.46 -14.25 -9.98
C HIS A 118 4.21 -13.83 -9.19
N TYR A 119 3.26 -14.72 -9.06
CA TYR A 119 2.01 -14.60 -8.29
C TYR A 119 1.65 -15.97 -7.73
N TYR A 120 0.83 -16.00 -6.69
CA TYR A 120 0.50 -17.26 -6.03
C TYR A 120 -0.84 -17.18 -5.30
N VAL A 121 -1.36 -18.37 -4.96
CA VAL A 121 -2.48 -18.57 -4.05
C VAL A 121 -2.03 -19.45 -2.89
N THR A 122 -2.46 -19.12 -1.68
CA THR A 122 -2.15 -19.88 -0.48
C THR A 122 -3.29 -19.86 0.52
N GLN A 123 -3.35 -20.86 1.39
CA GLN A 123 -4.28 -20.92 2.49
C GLN A 123 -3.66 -20.24 3.71
N LEU A 124 -4.35 -19.24 4.26
CA LEU A 124 -4.00 -18.64 5.56
C LEU A 124 -4.65 -19.42 6.70
N SER A 125 -5.79 -20.06 6.43
CA SER A 125 -6.47 -21.01 7.30
C SER A 125 -7.38 -21.92 6.45
N GLU A 126 -8.05 -22.89 7.06
CA GLU A 126 -9.02 -23.73 6.33
C GLU A 126 -10.13 -22.92 5.62
N ARG A 127 -10.45 -21.75 6.16
CA ARG A 127 -11.56 -20.91 5.71
C ARG A 127 -11.12 -19.57 5.09
N VAL A 128 -9.81 -19.30 4.97
CA VAL A 128 -9.28 -18.04 4.40
C VAL A 128 -8.19 -18.32 3.41
N GLN A 129 -8.36 -17.87 2.19
CA GLN A 129 -7.41 -17.97 1.08
C GLN A 129 -6.88 -16.61 0.68
N LEU A 130 -5.55 -16.49 0.55
CA LEU A 130 -4.87 -15.32 0.01
C LEU A 130 -4.53 -15.57 -1.46
N ILE A 131 -4.92 -14.63 -2.32
CA ILE A 131 -4.50 -14.52 -3.71
C ILE A 131 -3.53 -13.34 -3.82
N ALA A 132 -2.27 -13.63 -4.08
CA ALA A 132 -1.19 -12.66 -4.15
C ALA A 132 -0.82 -12.37 -5.61
N LEU A 133 -1.03 -11.13 -6.04
CA LEU A 133 -0.87 -10.68 -7.41
C LEU A 133 0.39 -9.81 -7.56
N ASN A 134 1.00 -9.86 -8.73
CA ASN A 134 2.14 -9.01 -9.08
C ASN A 134 1.72 -7.97 -10.12
N SER A 135 1.55 -6.73 -9.67
CA SER A 135 1.24 -5.60 -10.55
C SER A 135 2.48 -4.87 -11.09
N ASN A 136 3.68 -5.32 -10.71
CA ASN A 136 4.93 -4.75 -11.21
C ASN A 136 5.36 -5.46 -12.50
N GLN A 137 4.94 -4.92 -13.64
CA GLN A 137 5.21 -5.44 -14.97
C GLN A 137 6.11 -4.48 -15.77
N PHE A 138 6.56 -4.94 -16.93
CA PHE A 138 7.42 -4.15 -17.82
C PHE A 138 6.89 -4.18 -19.26
N SER A 139 6.93 -3.03 -19.92
CA SER A 139 6.68 -2.95 -21.35
C SER A 139 7.84 -3.59 -22.13
N ASN A 140 7.63 -3.80 -23.44
CA ASN A 140 8.68 -4.29 -24.35
C ASN A 140 9.90 -3.34 -24.42
N SER A 141 9.74 -2.06 -24.07
CA SER A 141 10.83 -1.08 -23.98
C SER A 141 11.55 -1.08 -22.63
N GLY A 142 11.13 -1.95 -21.69
CA GLY A 142 11.68 -1.99 -20.31
C GLY A 142 11.11 -0.91 -19.39
N LYS A 143 10.06 -0.19 -19.80
CA LYS A 143 9.38 0.75 -18.91
C LYS A 143 8.51 -0.02 -17.92
N GLN A 144 8.65 0.29 -16.64
CA GLN A 144 7.86 -0.26 -15.56
C GLN A 144 6.38 0.15 -15.70
N LEU A 145 5.49 -0.79 -15.43
CA LEU A 145 4.03 -0.65 -15.55
C LEU A 145 3.36 -1.16 -14.28
N GLY A 146 2.33 -0.44 -13.82
CA GLY A 146 1.45 -0.89 -12.75
C GLY A 146 0.24 -1.62 -13.31
N GLU A 147 0.40 -2.86 -13.81
CA GLU A 147 -0.70 -3.62 -14.42
C GLU A 147 -0.55 -5.14 -14.19
N LEU A 148 -1.63 -5.87 -14.32
CA LEU A 148 -1.59 -7.33 -14.39
C LEU A 148 -1.49 -7.76 -15.86
N ASP A 149 -0.59 -8.70 -16.15
CA ASP A 149 -0.49 -9.24 -17.50
C ASP A 149 -1.61 -10.25 -17.83
N ASP A 150 -1.84 -10.51 -19.12
CA ASP A 150 -2.87 -11.44 -19.56
C ASP A 150 -2.69 -12.87 -19.01
N PRO A 151 -1.47 -13.43 -18.91
CA PRO A 151 -1.27 -14.73 -18.27
C PRO A 151 -1.75 -14.76 -16.82
N GLN A 152 -1.47 -13.71 -16.04
CA GLN A 152 -1.89 -13.61 -14.65
C GLN A 152 -3.41 -13.45 -14.52
N LEU A 153 -4.04 -12.65 -15.39
CA LEU A 153 -5.50 -12.51 -15.40
C LEU A 153 -6.20 -13.84 -15.73
N ARG A 154 -5.68 -14.63 -16.69
CA ARG A 154 -6.21 -15.97 -16.97
C ARG A 154 -6.03 -16.92 -15.80
N TRP A 155 -4.85 -16.94 -15.20
CA TRP A 155 -4.59 -17.74 -14.00
C TRP A 155 -5.53 -17.34 -12.85
N LEU A 156 -5.76 -16.04 -12.65
CA LEU A 156 -6.69 -15.56 -11.63
C LEU A 156 -8.12 -16.06 -11.89
N GLN A 157 -8.59 -16.02 -13.15
CA GLN A 157 -9.89 -16.59 -13.54
C GLN A 157 -9.98 -18.07 -13.20
N GLU A 158 -8.93 -18.87 -13.48
CA GLU A 158 -8.87 -20.29 -13.14
C GLU A 158 -8.92 -20.51 -11.62
N VAL A 159 -8.19 -19.71 -10.83
CA VAL A 159 -8.21 -19.77 -9.36
C VAL A 159 -9.60 -19.44 -8.82
N LEU A 160 -10.22 -18.37 -9.33
CA LEU A 160 -11.53 -17.91 -8.89
C LEU A 160 -12.65 -18.89 -9.27
N ALA A 161 -12.51 -19.62 -10.37
CA ALA A 161 -13.46 -20.65 -10.80
C ALA A 161 -13.41 -21.92 -9.90
N GLN A 162 -12.34 -22.14 -9.13
CA GLN A 162 -12.29 -23.27 -8.20
C GLN A 162 -13.25 -23.05 -7.02
N PRO A 163 -14.07 -24.05 -6.65
CA PRO A 163 -14.92 -23.94 -5.46
C PRO A 163 -14.07 -23.67 -4.20
N PHE A 164 -14.47 -22.69 -3.42
CA PHE A 164 -13.87 -22.44 -2.12
C PHE A 164 -14.93 -21.96 -1.13
N ALA A 165 -15.13 -22.72 -0.07
CA ALA A 165 -16.13 -22.41 0.95
C ALA A 165 -15.51 -21.56 2.06
N GLY A 166 -15.20 -20.29 1.79
CA GLY A 166 -14.58 -19.37 2.75
C GLY A 166 -14.32 -18.00 2.15
N LEU A 167 -13.57 -17.19 2.87
CA LEU A 167 -13.17 -15.88 2.45
C LEU A 167 -11.93 -15.95 1.54
N ARG A 168 -12.03 -15.34 0.37
CA ARG A 168 -10.87 -14.98 -0.45
C ARG A 168 -10.53 -13.53 -0.26
N LEU A 169 -9.26 -13.24 -0.03
CA LEU A 169 -8.73 -11.88 -0.06
C LEU A 169 -7.60 -11.78 -1.09
N VAL A 170 -7.49 -10.62 -1.69
CA VAL A 170 -6.46 -10.33 -2.71
C VAL A 170 -5.44 -9.38 -2.11
N MET A 171 -4.16 -9.61 -2.41
CA MET A 171 -3.08 -8.68 -2.11
C MET A 171 -2.43 -8.27 -3.43
N VAL A 172 -2.40 -6.96 -3.71
CA VAL A 172 -1.80 -6.36 -4.91
C VAL A 172 -1.21 -5.00 -4.53
N HIS A 173 -0.06 -4.63 -5.10
CA HIS A 173 0.65 -3.42 -4.67
C HIS A 173 -0.07 -2.13 -5.09
N HIS A 174 -0.39 -1.96 -6.38
CA HIS A 174 -1.09 -0.78 -6.90
C HIS A 174 -2.57 -0.80 -6.52
N ASN A 175 -3.14 0.37 -6.20
CA ASN A 175 -4.52 0.49 -5.75
C ASN A 175 -5.54 0.04 -6.82
N LEU A 176 -6.55 -0.68 -6.37
CA LEU A 176 -7.67 -1.10 -7.20
C LEU A 176 -8.70 0.01 -7.37
N LEU A 177 -9.02 0.71 -6.28
CA LEU A 177 -10.00 1.79 -6.23
C LEU A 177 -9.31 3.15 -6.09
N GLU A 178 -10.06 4.21 -6.33
CA GLU A 178 -9.61 5.57 -6.03
C GLU A 178 -9.74 5.85 -4.53
N HIS A 179 -8.66 6.33 -3.92
CA HIS A 179 -8.55 6.68 -2.50
C HIS A 179 -8.66 8.18 -2.25
N TRP A 180 -8.74 8.97 -3.31
CA TRP A 180 -9.12 10.39 -3.24
C TRP A 180 -9.95 10.79 -4.46
N PRO A 181 -10.73 11.88 -4.35
CA PRO A 181 -11.62 12.31 -5.42
C PRO A 181 -10.89 12.58 -6.72
N GLN A 182 -11.35 11.95 -7.82
CA GLN A 182 -10.81 12.14 -9.16
C GLN A 182 -9.31 11.77 -9.30
N GLN A 183 -8.85 10.80 -8.53
CA GLN A 183 -7.46 10.34 -8.54
C GLN A 183 -6.98 9.97 -9.94
N GLY A 184 -7.80 9.27 -10.71
CA GLY A 184 -7.47 8.85 -12.07
C GLY A 184 -7.47 9.96 -13.13
N LEU A 185 -7.91 11.18 -12.79
CA LEU A 185 -7.88 12.33 -13.72
C LEU A 185 -6.56 13.10 -13.68
N SER A 186 -5.72 12.87 -12.70
CA SER A 186 -4.41 13.51 -12.60
C SER A 186 -3.30 12.51 -12.88
N PRO A 187 -2.29 12.83 -13.69
CA PRO A 187 -1.11 11.97 -13.87
C PRO A 187 -0.38 11.64 -12.56
N MET A 188 -0.49 12.50 -11.56
CA MET A 188 0.06 12.25 -10.23
C MET A 188 -0.73 11.22 -9.44
N GLY A 189 -2.05 11.14 -9.67
CA GLY A 189 -2.91 10.16 -9.00
C GLY A 189 -3.00 8.85 -9.78
N GLU A 190 -3.14 8.93 -11.11
CA GLU A 190 -3.27 7.78 -11.99
C GLU A 190 -2.13 6.75 -11.81
N ARG A 191 -0.91 7.21 -11.57
CA ARG A 191 0.26 6.34 -11.38
C ARG A 191 0.17 5.40 -10.18
N TYR A 192 -0.69 5.69 -9.21
CA TYR A 192 -0.91 4.83 -8.04
C TYR A 192 -1.96 3.77 -8.30
N LEU A 193 -2.81 3.98 -9.31
CA LEU A 193 -3.86 3.04 -9.66
C LEU A 193 -3.33 1.91 -10.55
N LEU A 194 -3.85 0.72 -10.31
CA LEU A 194 -3.64 -0.39 -11.22
C LEU A 194 -4.24 -0.03 -12.59
N LYS A 195 -3.44 -0.06 -13.64
CA LYS A 195 -3.83 0.42 -14.98
C LYS A 195 -5.05 -0.32 -15.55
N ASN A 196 -5.12 -1.62 -15.34
CA ASN A 196 -6.26 -2.44 -15.73
C ASN A 196 -7.19 -2.79 -14.57
N ARG A 197 -7.34 -1.85 -13.60
CA ARG A 197 -8.14 -2.01 -12.39
C ARG A 197 -9.59 -2.43 -12.64
N LEU A 198 -10.21 -1.92 -13.69
CA LEU A 198 -11.61 -2.24 -14.00
C LEU A 198 -11.80 -3.72 -14.36
N ALA A 199 -10.84 -4.30 -15.08
CA ALA A 199 -10.87 -5.73 -15.41
C ALA A 199 -10.70 -6.59 -14.13
N LEU A 200 -9.77 -6.22 -13.25
CA LEU A 200 -9.60 -6.92 -11.97
C LEU A 200 -10.86 -6.77 -11.10
N GLN A 201 -11.38 -5.56 -10.94
CA GLN A 201 -12.60 -5.30 -10.16
C GLN A 201 -13.78 -6.15 -10.62
N GLN A 202 -14.01 -6.21 -11.93
CA GLN A 202 -15.10 -7.04 -12.50
C GLN A 202 -14.90 -8.54 -12.22
N LEU A 203 -13.67 -9.04 -12.31
CA LEU A 203 -13.37 -10.44 -11.97
C LEU A 203 -13.65 -10.74 -10.50
N LEU A 204 -13.22 -9.86 -9.59
CA LEU A 204 -13.41 -10.01 -8.15
C LEU A 204 -14.89 -9.97 -7.78
N GLN A 205 -15.64 -9.01 -8.31
CA GLN A 205 -17.10 -8.89 -8.10
C GLN A 205 -17.84 -10.15 -8.57
N THR A 206 -17.52 -10.63 -9.78
CA THR A 206 -18.14 -11.83 -10.33
C THR A 206 -17.89 -13.06 -9.47
N ALA A 207 -16.72 -13.12 -8.82
CA ALA A 207 -16.31 -14.24 -7.96
C ALA A 207 -16.69 -14.04 -6.48
N GLY A 208 -17.34 -12.93 -6.10
CA GLY A 208 -17.70 -12.62 -4.71
C GLY A 208 -16.49 -12.34 -3.82
N VAL A 209 -15.39 -11.82 -4.38
CA VAL A 209 -14.22 -11.39 -3.62
C VAL A 209 -14.36 -9.91 -3.29
N SER A 210 -14.50 -9.59 -2.02
CA SER A 210 -14.86 -8.25 -1.54
C SER A 210 -13.77 -7.55 -0.72
N LEU A 211 -12.59 -8.14 -0.54
CA LEU A 211 -11.49 -7.53 0.22
C LEU A 211 -10.17 -7.59 -0.56
N VAL A 212 -9.61 -6.42 -0.80
CA VAL A 212 -8.31 -6.21 -1.44
C VAL A 212 -7.40 -5.45 -0.48
N LEU A 213 -6.14 -5.86 -0.38
CA LEU A 213 -5.10 -5.22 0.42
C LEU A 213 -4.07 -4.61 -0.54
N THR A 214 -3.82 -3.31 -0.40
CA THR A 214 -2.91 -2.56 -1.27
C THR A 214 -1.91 -1.72 -0.48
N GLY A 215 -0.91 -1.16 -1.17
CA GLY A 215 0.08 -0.22 -0.66
C GLY A 215 0.29 0.95 -1.62
N HIS A 216 1.56 1.27 -1.93
CA HIS A 216 2.00 2.18 -2.99
C HIS A 216 1.64 3.66 -2.81
N LEU A 217 0.43 3.96 -2.35
CA LEU A 217 -0.07 5.33 -2.20
C LEU A 217 0.53 6.05 -0.99
N HIS A 218 1.05 5.29 -0.02
CA HIS A 218 1.59 5.79 1.25
C HIS A 218 0.58 6.56 2.10
N VAL A 219 -0.69 6.19 2.03
CA VAL A 219 -1.76 6.74 2.89
C VAL A 219 -2.51 5.61 3.59
N GLN A 220 -3.13 5.93 4.72
CA GLN A 220 -4.07 5.06 5.43
C GLN A 220 -5.47 5.37 4.94
N ASP A 221 -6.07 4.47 4.16
CA ASP A 221 -7.43 4.68 3.65
C ASP A 221 -8.15 3.35 3.43
N ILE A 222 -9.47 3.37 3.42
CA ILE A 222 -10.34 2.26 3.06
C ILE A 222 -11.37 2.74 2.05
N ALA A 223 -11.12 2.51 0.78
CA ALA A 223 -12.07 2.78 -0.29
C ALA A 223 -13.08 1.65 -0.43
N TYR A 224 -14.31 1.99 -0.81
CA TYR A 224 -15.36 1.02 -1.11
C TYR A 224 -16.10 1.41 -2.39
N ALA A 225 -16.19 0.48 -3.32
CA ALA A 225 -17.01 0.61 -4.52
C ALA A 225 -17.51 -0.75 -4.99
N ASP A 226 -18.78 -0.80 -5.39
CA ASP A 226 -19.39 -1.94 -6.07
C ASP A 226 -19.16 -3.30 -5.37
N GLY A 227 -19.24 -3.33 -4.04
CA GLY A 227 -19.11 -4.56 -3.24
C GLY A 227 -17.67 -4.93 -2.89
N VAL A 228 -16.66 -4.13 -3.28
CA VAL A 228 -15.25 -4.37 -3.01
C VAL A 228 -14.69 -3.28 -2.08
N PHE A 229 -13.99 -3.69 -1.04
CA PHE A 229 -13.16 -2.85 -0.19
C PHE A 229 -11.71 -2.93 -0.69
N ASP A 230 -11.09 -1.78 -0.92
CA ASP A 230 -9.64 -1.63 -1.14
C ASP A 230 -9.04 -0.98 0.10
N LEU A 231 -8.27 -1.76 0.85
CA LEU A 231 -7.65 -1.35 2.10
C LEU A 231 -6.19 -1.04 1.82
N THR A 232 -5.87 0.24 1.60
CA THR A 232 -4.50 0.69 1.42
C THR A 232 -3.84 0.98 2.76
N THR A 233 -2.61 0.51 2.93
CA THR A 233 -1.80 0.75 4.14
C THR A 233 -0.66 1.69 3.79
N GLY A 234 -0.47 2.72 4.61
CA GLY A 234 0.57 3.72 4.41
C GLY A 234 1.98 3.15 4.62
N SER A 235 2.97 3.88 4.12
CA SER A 235 4.37 3.45 4.17
C SER A 235 4.98 3.56 5.56
N LEU A 236 5.73 2.53 5.93
CA LEU A 236 6.43 2.49 7.22
C LEU A 236 7.59 3.49 7.33
N VAL A 237 8.10 4.03 6.21
CA VAL A 237 9.20 5.00 6.18
C VAL A 237 8.75 6.45 5.97
N SER A 238 7.46 6.70 5.99
CA SER A 238 6.88 8.04 5.91
C SER A 238 5.85 8.27 7.02
N TYR A 239 5.64 9.54 7.38
CA TYR A 239 4.60 9.91 8.34
C TYR A 239 3.25 9.33 7.93
N PRO A 240 2.49 8.70 8.83
CA PRO A 240 2.71 8.53 10.26
C PRO A 240 3.38 7.21 10.66
N HIS A 241 4.13 6.52 9.79
CA HIS A 241 4.79 5.22 10.01
C HIS A 241 3.80 4.11 10.45
N PRO A 242 2.74 3.88 9.66
CA PRO A 242 1.63 3.04 10.09
C PRO A 242 1.86 1.56 9.77
N TYR A 243 1.16 0.72 10.53
CA TYR A 243 0.93 -0.68 10.23
C TYR A 243 -0.43 -1.09 10.79
N ARG A 244 -0.95 -2.26 10.40
CA ARG A 244 -2.31 -2.67 10.75
C ARG A 244 -2.35 -4.09 11.32
N CYS A 245 -3.36 -4.35 12.15
CA CYS A 245 -3.84 -5.69 12.48
C CYS A 245 -5.27 -5.84 11.96
N LEU A 246 -5.51 -6.82 11.11
CA LEU A 246 -6.85 -7.22 10.68
C LEU A 246 -7.28 -8.45 11.46
N THR A 247 -8.47 -8.41 12.05
CA THR A 247 -9.10 -9.59 12.63
C THR A 247 -10.29 -10.01 11.77
N LEU A 248 -10.20 -11.20 11.19
CA LEU A 248 -11.24 -11.82 10.37
C LEU A 248 -12.03 -12.81 11.22
N ARG A 249 -13.34 -12.63 11.27
CA ARG A 249 -14.27 -13.51 11.99
C ARG A 249 -15.40 -13.94 11.09
N GLU A 250 -15.63 -15.22 11.01
CA GLU A 250 -16.84 -15.77 10.40
C GLU A 250 -17.90 -15.96 11.49
N ASP A 251 -19.10 -15.49 11.25
CA ASP A 251 -20.25 -15.72 12.13
C ASP A 251 -20.91 -17.09 11.86
N GLY A 252 -21.92 -17.44 12.68
CA GLY A 252 -22.62 -18.71 12.52
C GLY A 252 -23.48 -18.82 11.25
N ALA A 253 -23.67 -17.71 10.50
CA ALA A 253 -24.39 -17.66 9.24
C ALA A 253 -23.46 -17.68 8.01
N GLY A 254 -22.15 -17.73 8.24
CA GLY A 254 -21.13 -17.73 7.16
C GLY A 254 -20.78 -16.33 6.66
N GLN A 255 -21.22 -15.29 7.35
CA GLN A 255 -20.89 -13.91 7.03
C GLN A 255 -19.54 -13.53 7.70
N TRP A 256 -18.71 -12.78 6.97
CA TRP A 256 -17.40 -12.38 7.45
C TRP A 256 -17.39 -10.94 7.99
N GLN A 257 -16.92 -10.79 9.20
CA GLN A 257 -16.63 -9.51 9.82
C GLN A 257 -15.13 -9.23 9.75
N VAL A 258 -14.78 -8.03 9.33
CA VAL A 258 -13.41 -7.50 9.31
C VAL A 258 -13.30 -6.39 10.34
N GLN A 259 -12.44 -6.60 11.33
CA GLN A 259 -12.02 -5.54 12.26
C GLN A 259 -10.64 -5.06 11.84
N VAL A 260 -10.50 -3.76 11.63
CA VAL A 260 -9.25 -3.08 11.27
C VAL A 260 -8.78 -2.28 12.47
N GLU A 261 -7.52 -2.45 12.84
CA GLU A 261 -6.84 -1.67 13.89
C GLU A 261 -5.52 -1.15 13.31
N SER A 262 -5.32 0.16 13.33
CA SER A 262 -4.10 0.81 12.85
C SER A 262 -3.22 1.28 13.99
N PHE A 263 -1.94 1.03 13.86
CA PHE A 263 -0.89 1.40 14.81
C PHE A 263 0.17 2.25 14.09
N ARG A 264 1.04 2.90 14.84
CA ARG A 264 2.04 3.83 14.32
C ARG A 264 3.32 3.75 15.12
N ILE A 265 4.47 3.77 14.46
CA ILE A 265 5.76 3.92 15.13
C ILE A 265 5.95 5.42 15.44
N GLN A 266 5.81 5.79 16.68
CA GLN A 266 5.92 7.19 17.10
C GLN A 266 7.34 7.59 17.51
N SER A 267 8.11 6.62 18.00
CA SER A 267 9.49 6.83 18.44
C SER A 267 10.32 5.56 18.25
N LEU A 268 11.61 5.74 18.05
CA LEU A 268 12.63 4.69 17.99
C LEU A 268 13.82 5.13 18.85
N ALA A 269 14.66 4.21 19.28
CA ALA A 269 15.83 4.54 20.12
C ALA A 269 16.73 5.63 19.51
N ALA A 270 16.97 5.56 18.17
CA ALA A 270 17.74 6.56 17.45
C ALA A 270 16.92 7.78 16.99
N TYR A 271 15.59 7.72 17.08
CA TYR A 271 14.65 8.75 16.62
C TYR A 271 13.55 8.96 17.66
N PRO A 272 13.85 9.56 18.83
CA PRO A 272 12.89 9.66 19.94
C PRO A 272 11.66 10.51 19.61
N ASN A 273 11.77 11.45 18.65
CA ASN A 273 10.69 12.31 18.19
C ASN A 273 10.24 11.99 16.76
N LEU A 274 10.30 10.73 16.35
CA LEU A 274 10.10 10.31 14.97
C LEU A 274 8.81 10.86 14.34
N ALA A 275 7.70 10.76 15.03
CA ALA A 275 6.40 11.20 14.51
C ALA A 275 6.38 12.71 14.22
N GLU A 276 6.95 13.52 15.12
CA GLU A 276 7.03 14.99 14.95
C GLU A 276 8.01 15.37 13.83
N GLU A 277 9.19 14.78 13.83
CA GLU A 277 10.24 15.04 12.83
C GLU A 277 9.78 14.62 11.42
N SER A 278 9.15 13.46 11.29
CA SER A 278 8.65 12.98 9.99
C SER A 278 7.46 13.82 9.48
N ARG A 279 6.58 14.26 10.37
CA ARG A 279 5.51 15.21 10.01
C ARG A 279 6.09 16.53 9.53
N ALA A 280 7.05 17.08 10.25
CA ALA A 280 7.74 18.32 9.86
C ALA A 280 8.46 18.17 8.51
N TRP A 281 9.11 17.02 8.28
CA TRP A 281 9.72 16.65 7.02
C TRP A 281 8.73 16.63 5.86
N MET A 282 7.56 16.02 6.05
CA MET A 282 6.50 15.95 5.05
C MET A 282 5.90 17.34 4.77
N LEU A 283 5.65 18.15 5.80
CA LEU A 283 5.18 19.53 5.68
C LEU A 283 6.14 20.41 4.86
N GLN A 284 7.44 20.30 5.12
CA GLN A 284 8.46 21.08 4.41
C GLN A 284 8.43 20.83 2.89
N ARG A 285 8.08 19.62 2.47
CA ARG A 285 7.96 19.20 1.06
C ARG A 285 6.58 19.39 0.47
N GLY A 286 5.57 19.48 1.34
CA GLY A 286 4.16 19.53 0.95
C GLY A 286 3.84 20.66 -0.01
N ALA A 287 4.40 21.85 0.21
CA ALA A 287 4.16 23.01 -0.68
C ALA A 287 4.67 22.75 -2.12
N GLY A 288 5.86 22.19 -2.26
CA GLY A 288 6.43 21.83 -3.59
C GLY A 288 5.63 20.73 -4.28
N PHE A 289 5.19 19.72 -3.53
CA PHE A 289 4.32 18.66 -4.04
C PHE A 289 2.98 19.23 -4.52
N MET A 290 2.33 20.06 -3.72
CA MET A 290 1.05 20.68 -4.06
C MET A 290 1.16 21.66 -5.23
N ALA A 291 2.26 22.39 -5.36
CA ALA A 291 2.49 23.23 -6.52
C ALA A 291 2.53 22.40 -7.81
N ARG A 292 3.26 21.28 -7.83
CA ARG A 292 3.27 20.36 -8.97
C ARG A 292 1.88 19.79 -9.27
N PHE A 293 1.13 19.41 -8.24
CA PHE A 293 -0.23 18.90 -8.39
C PHE A 293 -1.15 19.92 -9.07
N LEU A 294 -1.08 21.18 -8.63
CA LEU A 294 -1.88 22.28 -9.21
C LEU A 294 -1.45 22.67 -10.64
N MET A 295 -0.21 22.43 -11.02
CA MET A 295 0.28 22.66 -12.39
C MET A 295 -0.15 21.58 -13.39
N LEU A 296 -0.60 20.44 -12.91
CA LEU A 296 -1.04 19.31 -13.74
C LEU A 296 -2.57 19.29 -13.91
N PRO A 297 -3.11 18.52 -14.87
CA PRO A 297 -4.54 18.28 -14.94
C PRO A 297 -5.10 17.76 -13.61
N PRO A 298 -6.33 18.12 -13.23
CA PRO A 298 -7.29 18.90 -14.02
C PRO A 298 -7.11 20.42 -13.95
N PHE A 299 -6.21 20.95 -13.09
CA PHE A 299 -6.12 22.38 -12.80
C PHE A 299 -5.30 23.16 -13.84
N ASN A 300 -4.15 22.65 -14.26
CA ASN A 300 -3.24 23.27 -15.24
C ASN A 300 -2.89 24.73 -14.91
N LEU A 301 -2.68 25.05 -13.61
CA LEU A 301 -2.39 26.41 -13.21
C LEU A 301 -0.99 26.86 -13.66
N PRO A 302 -0.81 28.14 -13.99
CA PRO A 302 0.52 28.71 -14.16
C PRO A 302 1.35 28.58 -12.87
N GLU A 303 2.66 28.35 -13.03
CA GLU A 303 3.58 28.10 -11.90
C GLU A 303 3.47 29.14 -10.78
N SER A 304 3.42 30.45 -11.12
CA SER A 304 3.31 31.53 -10.13
C SER A 304 2.04 31.44 -9.27
N GLN A 305 0.92 31.04 -9.87
CA GLN A 305 -0.35 30.82 -9.16
C GLN A 305 -0.30 29.54 -8.34
N ALA A 306 0.21 28.44 -8.92
CA ALA A 306 0.34 27.17 -8.25
C ALA A 306 1.20 27.27 -7.00
N VAL A 307 2.37 27.92 -7.06
CA VAL A 307 3.26 28.12 -5.91
C VAL A 307 2.58 28.94 -4.80
N THR A 308 1.81 29.97 -5.17
CA THR A 308 1.08 30.78 -4.20
C THR A 308 0.00 29.99 -3.47
N LEU A 309 -0.81 29.23 -4.23
CA LEU A 309 -1.93 28.46 -3.71
C LEU A 309 -1.49 27.16 -3.01
N ALA A 310 -0.31 26.65 -3.31
CA ALA A 310 0.24 25.46 -2.67
C ALA A 310 0.63 25.66 -1.19
N LYS A 311 1.00 26.86 -0.80
CA LYS A 311 1.44 27.13 0.58
C LYS A 311 0.40 26.74 1.64
N PRO A 312 -0.86 27.22 1.55
CA PRO A 312 -1.89 26.83 2.50
C PRO A 312 -2.31 25.35 2.39
N LEU A 313 -2.01 24.69 1.26
CA LEU A 313 -2.30 23.26 1.03
C LEU A 313 -1.19 22.33 1.51
N SER A 314 -0.08 22.86 2.00
CA SER A 314 1.07 22.04 2.44
C SER A 314 0.74 21.06 3.57
N THR A 315 -0.28 21.36 4.38
CA THR A 315 -0.75 20.51 5.48
C THR A 315 -1.63 19.34 5.00
N LEU A 316 -2.16 19.42 3.79
CA LEU A 316 -3.13 18.44 3.29
C LEU A 316 -2.51 17.03 3.21
N TRP A 317 -1.29 16.92 2.71
CA TRP A 317 -0.65 15.61 2.51
C TRP A 317 -0.43 14.81 3.81
N PRO A 318 0.13 15.38 4.89
CA PRO A 318 0.21 14.68 6.17
C PRO A 318 -1.17 14.28 6.72
N GLU A 319 -2.19 15.11 6.55
CA GLU A 319 -3.55 14.78 7.00
C GLU A 319 -4.16 13.61 6.21
N ILE A 320 -3.97 13.58 4.89
CA ILE A 320 -4.40 12.44 4.06
C ILE A 320 -3.59 11.17 4.43
N ALA A 321 -2.27 11.31 4.58
CA ALA A 321 -1.41 10.16 4.85
C ALA A 321 -1.79 9.42 6.14
N GLN A 322 -2.31 10.11 7.15
CA GLN A 322 -2.68 9.49 8.43
C GLN A 322 -4.06 8.82 8.44
N GLY A 323 -4.90 9.04 7.43
CA GLY A 323 -6.28 8.57 7.37
C GLY A 323 -7.26 9.34 8.25
N ASP A 324 -8.56 9.05 8.09
CA ASP A 324 -9.66 9.75 8.80
C ASP A 324 -9.56 11.26 8.65
N THR A 325 -9.29 11.72 7.42
CA THR A 325 -8.87 13.09 7.11
C THR A 325 -9.90 14.12 7.51
N HIS A 326 -9.50 15.08 8.32
CA HIS A 326 -10.28 16.27 8.69
C HIS A 326 -9.43 17.52 8.53
N VAL A 327 -9.53 18.18 7.37
CA VAL A 327 -8.80 19.42 7.10
C VAL A 327 -9.73 20.62 7.05
N THR A 328 -9.33 21.68 7.74
CA THR A 328 -9.89 23.01 7.55
C THR A 328 -8.93 23.79 6.66
N LEU A 329 -9.31 23.98 5.41
CA LEU A 329 -8.52 24.74 4.46
C LEU A 329 -8.90 26.22 4.50
N PRO A 330 -7.97 27.13 4.23
CA PRO A 330 -8.32 28.53 4.01
C PRO A 330 -9.18 28.64 2.75
N ALA A 331 -9.88 29.76 2.59
CA ALA A 331 -10.67 30.02 1.40
C ALA A 331 -9.81 29.94 0.14
N LEU A 332 -10.17 29.02 -0.74
CA LEU A 332 -9.53 28.83 -2.04
C LEU A 332 -10.44 29.36 -3.15
N PRO A 333 -9.89 29.83 -4.27
CA PRO A 333 -10.72 30.23 -5.39
C PRO A 333 -11.41 29.02 -6.02
N PRO A 334 -12.66 29.17 -6.52
CA PRO A 334 -13.28 28.12 -7.34
C PRO A 334 -12.44 27.79 -8.59
N PRO A 335 -12.35 26.52 -9.02
CA PRO A 335 -13.02 25.33 -8.47
C PRO A 335 -12.23 24.62 -7.35
N LEU A 336 -11.08 25.14 -6.92
CA LEU A 336 -10.19 24.47 -5.97
C LEU A 336 -10.86 24.21 -4.61
N ASP A 337 -11.64 25.17 -4.12
CA ASP A 337 -12.33 25.05 -2.84
C ASP A 337 -13.22 23.80 -2.80
N GLY A 338 -14.09 23.65 -3.80
CA GLY A 338 -14.97 22.49 -3.90
C GLY A 338 -14.24 21.17 -4.16
N TYR A 339 -13.08 21.20 -4.82
CA TYR A 339 -12.27 20.01 -5.03
C TYR A 339 -11.60 19.54 -3.73
N PHE A 340 -10.90 20.45 -3.04
CA PHE A 340 -10.18 20.08 -1.83
C PHE A 340 -11.08 19.79 -0.63
N ALA A 341 -12.31 20.32 -0.61
CA ALA A 341 -13.30 19.96 0.40
C ALA A 341 -13.67 18.46 0.36
N GLN A 342 -13.53 17.80 -0.79
CA GLN A 342 -13.83 16.37 -0.96
C GLN A 342 -12.79 15.45 -0.31
N PHE A 343 -11.61 15.95 0.09
CA PHE A 343 -10.60 15.16 0.77
C PHE A 343 -10.92 14.91 2.27
N ASN A 344 -11.89 15.61 2.82
CA ASN A 344 -12.37 15.26 4.15
C ASN A 344 -13.02 13.87 4.09
N HIS A 345 -12.67 13.05 5.08
CA HIS A 345 -13.20 11.70 5.18
C HIS A 345 -14.75 11.72 5.10
N CYS A 346 -15.27 10.93 4.18
CA CYS A 346 -16.70 10.80 3.94
C CYS A 346 -17.01 9.33 3.67
N PRO A 347 -17.40 8.56 4.70
CA PRO A 347 -17.67 7.13 4.53
C PRO A 347 -18.83 6.91 3.56
N PRO A 348 -18.82 5.78 2.81
CA PRO A 348 -19.91 5.42 1.92
C PRO A 348 -21.25 5.32 2.66
N PRO A 349 -22.38 5.67 2.04
CA PRO A 349 -23.71 5.63 2.69
C PRO A 349 -24.08 4.26 3.27
N GLN A 350 -23.57 3.18 2.67
CA GLN A 350 -23.78 1.79 3.13
C GLN A 350 -22.98 1.47 4.41
N PHE A 351 -21.92 2.24 4.69
CA PHE A 351 -21.03 2.04 5.82
C PHE A 351 -20.75 3.36 6.54
N PRO A 352 -21.78 3.99 7.15
CA PRO A 352 -21.67 5.37 7.69
C PRO A 352 -20.68 5.50 8.85
N GLN A 353 -20.24 4.39 9.43
CA GLN A 353 -19.25 4.36 10.52
C GLN A 353 -17.87 3.87 10.05
N LEU A 354 -17.68 3.67 8.74
CA LEU A 354 -16.39 3.26 8.20
C LEU A 354 -15.37 4.37 8.45
N GLN A 355 -14.27 4.01 9.07
CA GLN A 355 -13.10 4.85 9.30
C GLN A 355 -11.87 4.19 8.69
N ASP A 356 -10.84 4.98 8.36
CA ASP A 356 -9.65 4.45 7.71
C ASP A 356 -8.74 3.70 8.67
N ASN A 357 -8.72 4.08 9.93
CA ASN A 357 -7.78 3.56 10.91
C ASN A 357 -8.37 2.45 11.81
N ASN A 358 -9.49 2.72 12.45
CA ASN A 358 -10.07 1.77 13.40
C ASN A 358 -11.57 1.60 13.11
N THR A 359 -11.91 0.47 12.54
CA THR A 359 -13.27 0.24 12.08
C THR A 359 -13.62 -1.24 12.10
N THR A 360 -14.91 -1.53 12.00
CA THR A 360 -15.42 -2.88 11.80
C THR A 360 -16.52 -2.83 10.75
N PHE A 361 -16.40 -3.67 9.74
CA PHE A 361 -17.40 -3.82 8.69
C PHE A 361 -17.63 -5.29 8.35
N VAL A 362 -18.69 -5.54 7.62
CA VAL A 362 -19.10 -6.87 7.21
C VAL A 362 -18.94 -6.99 5.71
N LEU A 363 -18.36 -8.09 5.28
CA LEU A 363 -18.23 -8.43 3.85
C LEU A 363 -19.54 -9.06 3.39
N GLY A 364 -20.06 -8.53 2.29
CA GLY A 364 -21.31 -8.99 1.67
C GLY A 364 -21.11 -10.19 0.76
#